data_75d06a7294a1c2eb4550c6212a1e9919
#
_entry.id   75d06a7294a1c2eb4550c6212a1e9919
#
_cell.length_a   1.000
_cell.length_b   1.000
_cell.length_c   1.000
_cell.angle_alpha   90.00
_cell.angle_beta   90.00
_cell.angle_gamma   90.00
#
_symmetry.space_group_name_H-M   'P 1'
#
loop_
_entity.id
_entity.type
_entity.pdbx_description
1 polymer ?
#
loop_
_entity_poly.entity_id
_entity_poly.type
_entity_poly.pdbx_seq_one_letter_code
_entity_poly.pdbx_strand_id
1 'polypeptide(L)'
;MKSILLIFSVSFCINASSQQDEIAIRKIMENQSQAWNRGDLDAFMVGYWENDSLMYIGKSGVTYGYNQTLDTYKKNYSDTAAMGKLQFTFIKFRQLSDEYYHVTGKWYLKRSVGDASGHFTLLFRKINGKWVIISDHSS
;
A
#
# COMPACT_ATOMS: atom_id res chain seq x y z
N MET A 1 -3.85 -21.11 51.51
CA MET A 1 -4.99 -21.43 50.64
C MET A 1 -5.35 -20.24 49.79
N LYS A 2 -5.32 -20.45 48.46
CA LYS A 2 -6.02 -19.70 47.40
C LYS A 2 -5.60 -18.27 47.12
N SER A 3 -4.89 -18.08 46.00
CA SER A 3 -5.45 -17.29 44.89
C SER A 3 -4.50 -17.38 43.69
N ILE A 4 -4.79 -18.33 42.83
CA ILE A 4 -4.29 -18.33 41.45
C ILE A 4 -5.52 -18.02 40.60
N LEU A 5 -5.65 -16.81 40.11
CA LEU A 5 -6.47 -16.48 38.92
C LEU A 5 -6.27 -15.01 38.58
N LEU A 6 -5.49 -14.70 37.56
CA LEU A 6 -5.70 -13.57 36.65
C LEU A 6 -4.46 -13.35 35.77
N ILE A 7 -4.16 -14.24 34.84
CA ILE A 7 -3.26 -13.93 33.72
C ILE A 7 -3.73 -14.73 32.52
N PHE A 8 -4.80 -14.28 31.83
CA PHE A 8 -5.18 -14.89 30.52
C PHE A 8 -5.96 -13.97 29.60
N SER A 9 -5.98 -12.66 29.83
CA SER A 9 -6.83 -11.74 29.03
C SER A 9 -6.09 -10.84 28.04
N VAL A 10 -4.78 -10.67 28.16
CA VAL A 10 -4.05 -9.65 27.39
C VAL A 10 -3.61 -10.14 25.99
N SER A 11 -3.37 -11.45 25.84
CA SER A 11 -2.81 -11.98 24.57
C SER A 11 -3.85 -12.04 23.43
N PHE A 12 -5.13 -12.09 23.73
CA PHE A 12 -6.19 -12.22 22.71
C PHE A 12 -6.52 -10.89 22.01
N CYS A 13 -6.39 -9.76 22.72
CA CYS A 13 -6.69 -8.45 22.16
C CYS A 13 -5.63 -7.97 21.14
N ILE A 14 -4.37 -8.32 21.35
CA ILE A 14 -3.26 -7.90 20.47
C ILE A 14 -3.36 -8.56 19.09
N ASN A 15 -3.70 -9.84 19.06
CA ASN A 15 -3.85 -10.58 17.80
C ASN A 15 -5.06 -10.09 16.96
N ALA A 16 -6.16 -9.70 17.60
CA ALA A 16 -7.34 -9.20 16.90
C ALA A 16 -7.10 -7.84 16.26
N SER A 17 -6.37 -6.93 16.92
CA SER A 17 -6.02 -5.61 16.39
C SER A 17 -5.09 -5.72 15.17
N SER A 18 -4.04 -6.53 15.26
CA SER A 18 -3.11 -6.78 14.17
C SER A 18 -3.79 -7.36 12.92
N GLN A 19 -4.72 -8.27 13.10
CA GLN A 19 -5.48 -8.86 12.00
C GLN A 19 -6.40 -7.83 11.34
N GLN A 20 -7.03 -6.96 12.10
CA GLN A 20 -7.86 -5.87 11.56
C GLN A 20 -7.05 -4.85 10.77
N ASP A 21 -5.85 -4.50 11.24
CA ASP A 21 -4.94 -3.61 10.54
C ASP A 21 -4.49 -4.19 9.19
N GLU A 22 -4.15 -5.46 9.14
CA GLU A 22 -3.81 -6.13 7.87
C GLU A 22 -5.01 -6.15 6.91
N ILE A 23 -6.22 -6.43 7.38
CA ILE A 23 -7.44 -6.39 6.56
C ILE A 23 -7.66 -4.99 5.99
N ALA A 24 -7.48 -3.94 6.79
CA ALA A 24 -7.61 -2.56 6.34
C ALA A 24 -6.59 -2.20 5.24
N ILE A 25 -5.33 -2.61 5.42
CA ILE A 25 -4.27 -2.39 4.42
C ILE A 25 -4.55 -3.17 3.13
N ARG A 26 -4.99 -4.43 3.22
CA ARG A 26 -5.40 -5.21 2.05
C ARG A 26 -6.54 -4.55 1.28
N LYS A 27 -7.49 -3.94 1.99
CA LYS A 27 -8.60 -3.20 1.36
C LYS A 27 -8.11 -1.95 0.63
N ILE A 28 -7.12 -1.23 1.15
CA ILE A 28 -6.50 -0.10 0.45
C ILE A 28 -5.88 -0.58 -0.87
N MET A 29 -5.11 -1.67 -0.85
CA MET A 29 -4.46 -2.23 -2.05
C MET A 29 -5.49 -2.74 -3.07
N GLU A 30 -6.57 -3.35 -2.61
CA GLU A 30 -7.68 -3.75 -3.48
C GLU A 30 -8.32 -2.53 -4.16
N ASN A 31 -8.64 -1.49 -3.41
CA ASN A 31 -9.22 -0.26 -3.95
C ASN A 31 -8.27 0.41 -4.97
N GLN A 32 -6.96 0.41 -4.72
CA GLN A 32 -5.96 0.90 -5.67
C GLN A 32 -5.99 0.12 -6.98
N SER A 33 -5.97 -1.21 -6.91
CA SER A 33 -6.03 -2.06 -8.11
C SER A 33 -7.34 -1.84 -8.90
N GLN A 34 -8.47 -1.69 -8.22
CA GLN A 34 -9.75 -1.38 -8.85
C GLN A 34 -9.76 0.02 -9.50
N ALA A 35 -9.19 1.03 -8.83
CA ALA A 35 -9.06 2.39 -9.36
C ALA A 35 -8.18 2.42 -10.62
N TRP A 36 -7.02 1.80 -10.57
CA TRP A 36 -6.14 1.64 -11.72
C TRP A 36 -6.86 0.98 -12.90
N ASN A 37 -7.56 -0.12 -12.64
CA ASN A 37 -8.20 -0.93 -13.67
C ASN A 37 -9.38 -0.23 -14.37
N ARG A 38 -9.89 0.87 -13.81
CA ARG A 38 -10.86 1.75 -14.48
C ARG A 38 -10.23 3.05 -15.01
N GLY A 39 -8.90 3.21 -14.91
CA GLY A 39 -8.19 4.38 -15.43
C GLY A 39 -8.22 5.60 -14.51
N ASP A 40 -8.50 5.43 -13.23
CA ASP A 40 -8.69 6.51 -12.26
C ASP A 40 -7.47 6.64 -11.33
N LEU A 41 -6.46 7.41 -11.81
CA LEU A 41 -5.22 7.63 -11.05
C LEU A 41 -5.42 8.49 -9.81
N ASP A 42 -6.39 9.39 -9.80
CA ASP A 42 -6.70 10.18 -8.60
C ASP A 42 -7.24 9.27 -7.49
N ALA A 43 -8.16 8.35 -7.81
CA ALA A 43 -8.65 7.35 -6.86
C ALA A 43 -7.57 6.32 -6.45
N PHE A 44 -6.63 5.98 -7.35
CA PHE A 44 -5.48 5.14 -7.02
C PHE A 44 -4.61 5.78 -5.93
N MET A 45 -4.41 7.09 -6.00
CA MET A 45 -3.60 7.84 -5.04
C MET A 45 -4.25 8.01 -3.65
N VAL A 46 -5.54 7.76 -3.49
CA VAL A 46 -6.23 7.88 -2.17
C VAL A 46 -5.58 7.03 -1.07
N GLY A 47 -4.92 5.92 -1.42
CA GLY A 47 -4.18 5.10 -0.46
C GLY A 47 -2.85 5.70 0.02
N TYR A 48 -2.38 6.76 -0.62
CA TYR A 48 -1.12 7.43 -0.27
C TYR A 48 -1.35 8.59 0.71
N TRP A 49 -0.31 8.89 1.48
CA TRP A 49 -0.29 10.02 2.38
C TRP A 49 -0.27 11.34 1.61
N GLU A 50 -1.30 12.16 1.78
CA GLU A 50 -1.40 13.48 1.14
C GLU A 50 -0.50 14.48 1.86
N ASN A 51 0.80 14.41 1.57
CA ASN A 51 1.84 15.22 2.23
C ASN A 51 3.06 15.36 1.32
N ASP A 52 3.78 16.48 1.47
CA ASP A 52 5.01 16.77 0.71
C ASP A 52 6.17 15.82 1.06
N SER A 53 6.10 15.12 2.19
CA SER A 53 7.09 14.14 2.63
C SER A 53 6.82 12.71 2.15
N LEU A 54 5.74 12.47 1.41
CA LEU A 54 5.53 11.19 0.73
C LEU A 54 6.74 10.90 -0.17
N MET A 55 7.30 9.69 -0.09
CA MET A 55 8.41 9.27 -0.92
C MET A 55 7.99 8.15 -1.87
N TYR A 56 8.18 8.37 -3.16
CA TYR A 56 8.02 7.35 -4.20
C TYR A 56 9.36 7.12 -4.91
N ILE A 57 9.79 5.86 -5.01
CA ILE A 57 11.00 5.45 -5.72
C ILE A 57 10.58 4.52 -6.85
N GLY A 58 10.71 4.99 -8.06
CA GLY A 58 10.47 4.21 -9.25
C GLY A 58 11.73 4.09 -10.12
N LYS A 59 11.56 3.59 -11.34
CA LYS A 59 12.67 3.42 -12.29
C LYS A 59 13.44 4.71 -12.57
N SER A 60 12.80 5.86 -12.51
CA SER A 60 13.40 7.17 -12.77
C SER A 60 14.05 7.82 -11.55
N GLY A 61 14.08 7.12 -10.40
CA GLY A 61 14.61 7.61 -9.15
C GLY A 61 13.54 8.05 -8.14
N VAL A 62 13.92 8.96 -7.25
CA VAL A 62 13.08 9.38 -6.12
C VAL A 62 12.22 10.58 -6.49
N THR A 63 10.94 10.50 -6.13
CA THR A 63 9.97 11.60 -6.17
C THR A 63 9.46 11.85 -4.77
N TYR A 64 9.42 13.10 -4.32
CA TYR A 64 8.83 13.52 -3.06
C TYR A 64 7.53 14.26 -3.29
N GLY A 65 6.57 14.04 -2.40
CA GLY A 65 5.29 14.72 -2.37
C GLY A 65 4.17 13.99 -3.12
N TYR A 66 2.96 14.15 -2.59
CA TYR A 66 1.74 13.52 -3.13
C TYR A 66 1.43 13.98 -4.55
N ASN A 67 1.41 15.29 -4.79
CA ASN A 67 1.08 15.86 -6.09
C ASN A 67 2.13 15.49 -7.14
N GLN A 68 3.41 15.54 -6.79
CA GLN A 68 4.51 15.18 -7.67
C GLN A 68 4.47 13.68 -8.04
N THR A 69 4.07 12.83 -7.10
CA THR A 69 3.90 11.39 -7.34
C THR A 69 2.72 11.15 -8.28
N LEU A 70 1.58 11.81 -8.07
CA LEU A 70 0.42 11.74 -8.95
C LEU A 70 0.77 12.21 -10.37
N ASP A 71 1.48 13.33 -10.51
CA ASP A 71 1.94 13.85 -11.81
C ASP A 71 2.88 12.86 -12.52
N THR A 72 3.76 12.20 -11.76
CA THR A 72 4.63 11.15 -12.29
C THR A 72 3.82 9.96 -12.82
N TYR A 73 2.80 9.52 -12.10
CA TYR A 73 1.90 8.47 -12.58
C TYR A 73 1.14 8.91 -13.84
N LYS A 74 0.56 10.11 -13.86
CA LYS A 74 -0.17 10.65 -15.03
C LYS A 74 0.72 10.78 -16.27
N LYS A 75 1.99 11.16 -16.07
CA LYS A 75 2.96 11.26 -17.16
C LYS A 75 3.37 9.89 -17.71
N ASN A 76 3.63 8.92 -16.83
CA ASN A 76 4.13 7.61 -17.23
C ASN A 76 3.03 6.67 -17.76
N TYR A 77 1.79 6.91 -17.36
CA TYR A 77 0.61 6.11 -17.69
C TYR A 77 -0.51 6.98 -18.24
N SER A 78 -0.20 7.66 -19.37
CA SER A 78 -1.03 8.70 -19.95
C SER A 78 -2.32 8.21 -20.61
N ASP A 79 -2.42 6.91 -20.88
CA ASP A 79 -3.59 6.30 -21.53
C ASP A 79 -3.84 4.86 -21.05
N THR A 80 -4.96 4.30 -21.46
CA THR A 80 -5.39 2.95 -21.08
C THR A 80 -4.46 1.85 -21.61
N ALA A 81 -3.77 2.08 -22.73
CA ALA A 81 -2.81 1.12 -23.29
C ALA A 81 -1.55 1.05 -22.41
N ALA A 82 -1.04 2.19 -21.96
CA ALA A 82 0.10 2.28 -21.03
C ALA A 82 -0.25 1.73 -19.65
N MET A 83 -1.45 2.02 -19.13
CA MET A 83 -1.91 1.54 -17.84
C MET A 83 -2.14 0.02 -17.83
N GLY A 84 -2.87 -0.50 -18.79
CA GLY A 84 -3.30 -1.90 -18.82
C GLY A 84 -4.17 -2.27 -17.62
N LYS A 85 -4.06 -3.52 -17.19
CA LYS A 85 -4.76 -4.07 -16.01
C LYS A 85 -3.74 -4.46 -14.95
N LEU A 86 -3.89 -3.87 -13.77
CA LEU A 86 -3.02 -4.09 -12.62
C LEU A 86 -3.48 -5.27 -11.79
N GLN A 87 -2.53 -6.11 -11.43
CA GLN A 87 -2.68 -7.20 -10.47
C GLN A 87 -1.54 -7.15 -9.45
N PHE A 88 -1.88 -7.24 -8.18
CA PHE A 88 -0.92 -7.41 -7.10
C PHE A 88 -0.83 -8.87 -6.66
N THR A 89 0.39 -9.33 -6.37
CA THR A 89 0.65 -10.58 -5.67
C THR A 89 1.42 -10.26 -4.40
N PHE A 90 0.80 -10.49 -3.25
CA PHE A 90 1.42 -10.18 -1.96
C PHE A 90 2.37 -11.29 -1.53
N ILE A 91 3.58 -10.90 -1.10
CA ILE A 91 4.62 -11.81 -0.60
C ILE A 91 4.58 -11.81 0.93
N LYS A 92 4.56 -10.62 1.55
CA LYS A 92 4.62 -10.50 3.00
C LYS A 92 3.93 -9.24 3.51
N PHE A 93 3.12 -9.42 4.54
CA PHE A 93 2.63 -8.37 5.42
C PHE A 93 3.38 -8.47 6.75
N ARG A 94 3.96 -7.38 7.21
CA ARG A 94 4.72 -7.34 8.47
C ARG A 94 4.33 -6.12 9.29
N GLN A 95 3.68 -6.35 10.41
CA GLN A 95 3.49 -5.31 11.40
C GLN A 95 4.84 -4.97 12.05
N LEU A 96 5.19 -3.69 12.07
CA LEU A 96 6.41 -3.18 12.70
C LEU A 96 6.09 -2.59 14.09
N SER A 97 4.91 -1.98 14.22
CA SER A 97 4.36 -1.44 15.47
C SER A 97 2.85 -1.22 15.30
N ASP A 98 2.19 -0.63 16.29
CA ASP A 98 0.77 -0.25 16.20
C ASP A 98 0.49 0.82 15.14
N GLU A 99 1.52 1.57 14.74
CA GLU A 99 1.41 2.66 13.76
C GLU A 99 2.11 2.39 12.43
N TYR A 100 2.92 1.32 12.30
CA TYR A 100 3.69 1.04 11.09
C TYR A 100 3.52 -0.39 10.59
N TYR A 101 3.36 -0.51 9.28
CA TYR A 101 3.22 -1.79 8.59
C TYR A 101 4.06 -1.80 7.32
N HIS A 102 4.79 -2.88 7.07
CA HIS A 102 5.58 -3.08 5.86
C HIS A 102 4.94 -4.15 4.98
N VAL A 103 4.74 -3.84 3.70
CA VAL A 103 4.16 -4.76 2.73
C VAL A 103 5.14 -4.96 1.58
N THR A 104 5.41 -6.22 1.24
CA THR A 104 6.21 -6.60 0.08
C THR A 104 5.36 -7.40 -0.87
N GLY A 105 5.46 -7.12 -2.17
CA GLY A 105 4.72 -7.83 -3.19
C GLY A 105 5.31 -7.67 -4.58
N LYS A 106 4.53 -8.16 -5.54
CA LYS A 106 4.76 -8.00 -6.97
C LYS A 106 3.60 -7.25 -7.59
N TRP A 107 3.90 -6.40 -8.55
CA TRP A 107 2.92 -5.81 -9.43
C TRP A 107 3.08 -6.38 -10.84
N TYR A 108 1.97 -6.52 -11.54
CA TYR A 108 1.91 -6.96 -12.93
C TYR A 108 0.89 -6.11 -13.68
N LEU A 109 1.28 -5.58 -14.83
CA LEU A 109 0.43 -4.86 -15.75
C LEU A 109 0.27 -5.67 -17.04
N LYS A 110 -0.94 -6.14 -17.31
CA LYS A 110 -1.28 -6.72 -18.60
C LYS A 110 -1.68 -5.60 -19.55
N ARG A 111 -0.88 -5.38 -20.61
CA ARG A 111 -1.02 -4.24 -21.51
C ARG A 111 -1.01 -4.68 -22.97
N SER A 112 -1.70 -3.92 -23.85
CA SER A 112 -1.65 -4.12 -25.30
C SER A 112 -0.30 -3.75 -25.90
N VAL A 113 0.46 -2.86 -25.24
CA VAL A 113 1.79 -2.37 -25.67
C VAL A 113 2.95 -3.19 -25.07
N GLY A 114 2.66 -4.35 -24.50
CA GLY A 114 3.63 -5.21 -23.82
C GLY A 114 3.47 -5.20 -22.30
N ASP A 115 3.47 -6.38 -21.71
CA ASP A 115 3.30 -6.55 -20.27
C ASP A 115 4.49 -5.97 -19.50
N ALA A 116 4.24 -5.51 -18.28
CA ALA A 116 5.26 -5.04 -17.36
C ALA A 116 5.03 -5.63 -15.98
N SER A 117 6.11 -5.82 -15.23
CA SER A 117 6.04 -6.34 -13.88
C SER A 117 7.27 -5.94 -13.06
N GLY A 118 7.13 -6.02 -11.77
CA GLY A 118 8.23 -5.79 -10.84
C GLY A 118 7.83 -6.12 -9.41
N HIS A 119 8.69 -5.73 -8.49
CA HIS A 119 8.42 -5.87 -7.06
C HIS A 119 8.13 -4.51 -6.45
N PHE A 120 7.42 -4.51 -5.34
CA PHE A 120 7.23 -3.33 -4.52
C PHE A 120 7.49 -3.61 -3.05
N THR A 121 7.92 -2.58 -2.35
CA THR A 121 7.91 -2.50 -0.89
C THR A 121 7.21 -1.22 -0.48
N LEU A 122 6.21 -1.35 0.39
CA LEU A 122 5.42 -0.23 0.89
C LEU A 122 5.60 -0.12 2.39
N LEU A 123 5.80 1.12 2.86
CA LEU A 123 5.71 1.45 4.27
C LEU A 123 4.39 2.19 4.50
N PHE A 124 3.52 1.57 5.28
CA PHE A 124 2.29 2.18 5.75
C PHE A 124 2.47 2.80 7.13
N ARG A 125 1.81 3.92 7.36
CA ARG A 125 1.67 4.54 8.68
C ARG A 125 0.19 4.76 9.00
N LYS A 126 -0.19 4.53 10.25
CA LYS A 126 -1.52 4.88 10.76
C LYS A 126 -1.48 6.33 11.24
N ILE A 127 -2.22 7.20 10.57
CA ILE A 127 -2.32 8.63 10.87
C ILE A 127 -3.80 8.95 11.14
N ASN A 128 -4.12 9.47 12.31
CA ASN A 128 -5.49 9.74 12.73
C ASN A 128 -6.44 8.54 12.51
N GLY A 129 -5.96 7.34 12.87
CA GLY A 129 -6.71 6.09 12.75
C GLY A 129 -6.81 5.50 11.33
N LYS A 130 -6.20 6.13 10.33
CA LYS A 130 -6.22 5.68 8.92
C LYS A 130 -4.83 5.22 8.47
N TRP A 131 -4.77 4.06 7.83
CA TRP A 131 -3.55 3.58 7.18
C TRP A 131 -3.33 4.30 5.86
N VAL A 132 -2.13 4.83 5.65
CA VAL A 132 -1.69 5.46 4.40
C VAL A 132 -0.27 5.04 4.05
N ILE A 133 0.03 4.96 2.76
CA ILE A 133 1.39 4.69 2.25
C ILE A 133 2.21 5.97 2.39
N ILE A 134 3.29 5.91 3.17
CA ILE A 134 4.23 7.04 3.35
C ILE A 134 5.51 6.87 2.53
N SER A 135 5.82 5.63 2.11
CA SER A 135 6.94 5.34 1.23
C SER A 135 6.58 4.16 0.33
N ASP A 136 6.88 4.28 -0.95
CA ASP A 136 6.70 3.27 -1.99
C ASP A 136 8.01 3.13 -2.78
N HIS A 137 8.53 1.90 -2.88
CA HIS A 137 9.63 1.57 -3.75
C HIS A 137 9.17 0.47 -4.71
N SER A 138 9.07 0.81 -5.96
CA SER A 138 8.64 -0.09 -7.05
C SER A 138 9.72 -0.22 -8.12
N SER A 139 10.18 -1.45 -8.36
CA SER A 139 11.23 -1.78 -9.34
C SER A 139 10.66 -2.21 -10.70
#